data_ee01ec46a5b7556b34c0d85253885a1d
#
_entry.id   ee01ec46a5b7556b34c0d85253885a1d
#
_cell.length_a   1.000
_cell.length_b   1.000
_cell.length_c   1.000
_cell.angle_alpha   90.00
_cell.angle_beta   90.00
_cell.angle_gamma   90.00
#
_symmetry.space_group_name_H-M   'P 1'
#
loop_
_entity.id
_entity.type
_entity.pdbx_description
1 polymer ?
#
loop_
_entity_poly.entity_id
_entity_poly.type
_entity_poly.pdbx_seq_one_letter_code
_entity_poly.pdbx_strand_id
1 'polypeptide(L)'
;MLKSNGRLLVLRMEWLPFEDKIAGMSEDLVLRYSPDWSGAGETMHPIEIPACYKEKFEFVHHEEWKLKVHFTRESWNGRMKACRGIGASLTPEEIENWEREHLRMLRENAPEEFDVLHFAAMAELRKK
;
A
#
# COMPACT_ATOMS: atom_id res chain seq x y z
N MET A 1 -11.21 -15.61 -20.35
CA MET A 1 -9.76 -15.63 -20.58
C MET A 1 -9.40 -14.71 -21.74
N LEU A 2 -8.18 -14.16 -21.75
CA LEU A 2 -7.75 -13.26 -22.81
C LEU A 2 -7.59 -13.98 -24.14
N LYS A 3 -8.10 -13.35 -25.20
CA LYS A 3 -7.85 -13.77 -26.57
C LYS A 3 -6.43 -13.39 -26.99
N SER A 4 -5.94 -13.98 -28.09
CA SER A 4 -4.67 -13.56 -28.72
C SER A 4 -4.71 -12.04 -28.97
N ASN A 5 -3.63 -11.34 -28.69
CA ASN A 5 -3.52 -9.88 -28.71
C ASN A 5 -4.38 -9.16 -27.65
N GLY A 6 -5.02 -9.88 -26.75
CA GLY A 6 -5.71 -9.28 -25.61
C GLY A 6 -4.73 -8.60 -24.68
N ARG A 7 -5.15 -7.51 -24.03
CA ARG A 7 -4.32 -6.71 -23.12
C ARG A 7 -4.61 -7.04 -21.67
N LEU A 8 -3.55 -7.08 -20.87
CA LEU A 8 -3.64 -7.20 -19.42
C LEU A 8 -2.97 -5.95 -18.83
N LEU A 9 -3.72 -5.23 -18.01
CA LEU A 9 -3.18 -4.11 -17.25
C LEU A 9 -3.03 -4.52 -15.80
N VAL A 10 -1.84 -4.35 -15.26
CA VAL A 10 -1.54 -4.58 -13.85
C VAL A 10 -1.32 -3.23 -13.20
N LEU A 11 -2.07 -2.95 -12.14
CA LEU A 11 -2.02 -1.67 -11.43
C LEU A 11 -1.69 -1.93 -9.97
N ARG A 12 -0.85 -1.07 -9.40
CA ARG A 12 -0.49 -1.10 -7.99
C ARG A 12 -0.39 0.32 -7.45
N MET A 13 -0.81 0.51 -6.22
CA MET A 13 -0.66 1.76 -5.51
C MET A 13 -0.31 1.48 -4.05
N GLU A 14 0.75 2.12 -3.56
CA GLU A 14 1.24 1.96 -2.19
C GLU A 14 1.63 3.31 -1.62
N TRP A 15 1.51 3.49 -0.30
CA TRP A 15 2.04 4.66 0.36
C TRP A 15 3.57 4.56 0.47
N LEU A 16 4.21 5.71 0.66
CA LEU A 16 5.67 5.83 0.72
C LEU A 16 6.11 6.23 2.13
N PRO A 17 6.41 5.25 3.00
CA PRO A 17 6.66 5.52 4.42
C PRO A 17 7.95 6.31 4.68
N PHE A 18 8.93 6.22 3.79
CA PHE A 18 10.19 6.96 3.95
C PHE A 18 10.11 8.41 3.47
N GLU A 19 9.09 8.74 2.70
CA GLU A 19 8.89 10.08 2.15
C GLU A 19 7.67 10.79 2.74
N ASP A 20 6.83 10.10 3.49
CA ASP A 20 5.64 10.64 4.12
C ASP A 20 5.68 10.36 5.62
N LYS A 21 5.66 11.43 6.41
CA LYS A 21 5.78 11.35 7.87
C LYS A 21 4.65 10.52 8.51
N ILE A 22 3.42 10.76 8.11
CA ILE A 22 2.26 10.07 8.70
C ILE A 22 2.27 8.59 8.33
N ALA A 23 2.56 8.28 7.07
CA ALA A 23 2.70 6.88 6.65
C ALA A 23 3.81 6.17 7.41
N GLY A 24 4.97 6.81 7.57
CA GLY A 24 6.10 6.25 8.32
C GLY A 24 5.77 6.00 9.78
N MET A 25 5.14 6.95 10.45
CA MET A 25 4.72 6.80 11.85
C MET A 25 3.68 5.68 12.02
N SER A 26 2.75 5.58 11.07
CA SER A 26 1.72 4.53 11.07
C SER A 26 2.34 3.14 10.89
N GLU A 27 3.28 2.99 9.96
CA GLU A 27 4.00 1.71 9.77
C GLU A 27 4.81 1.31 11.00
N ASP A 28 5.49 2.27 11.62
CA ASP A 28 6.24 2.01 12.86
C ASP A 28 5.34 1.44 13.95
N LEU A 29 4.13 1.96 14.06
CA LEU A 29 3.15 1.46 15.03
C LEU A 29 2.66 0.05 14.65
N VAL A 30 2.40 -0.21 13.38
CA VAL A 30 2.05 -1.58 12.94
C VAL A 30 3.15 -2.57 13.28
N LEU A 31 4.41 -2.20 13.01
CA LEU A 31 5.57 -3.06 13.28
C LEU A 31 5.79 -3.33 14.78
N ARG A 32 5.40 -2.41 15.66
CA ARG A 32 5.44 -2.66 17.11
C ARG A 32 4.48 -3.76 17.53
N TYR A 33 3.32 -3.86 16.88
CA TYR A 33 2.33 -4.90 17.15
C TYR A 33 2.57 -6.19 16.34
N SER A 34 3.11 -6.05 15.14
CA SER A 34 3.36 -7.16 14.21
C SER A 34 4.77 -7.03 13.61
N PRO A 35 5.81 -7.39 14.37
CA PRO A 35 7.21 -7.22 13.91
C PRO A 35 7.54 -7.97 12.63
N ASP A 36 6.84 -9.06 12.33
CA ASP A 36 7.09 -9.90 11.15
C ASP A 36 6.28 -9.48 9.92
N TRP A 37 5.53 -8.39 10.02
CA TRP A 37 4.75 -7.89 8.88
C TRP A 37 5.67 -7.47 7.72
N SER A 38 5.47 -8.10 6.56
CA SER A 38 6.30 -7.89 5.37
C SER A 38 5.87 -6.72 4.48
N GLY A 39 4.74 -6.08 4.78
CA GLY A 39 4.19 -5.00 3.96
C GLY A 39 4.81 -3.63 4.19
N ALA A 40 5.73 -3.51 5.16
CA ALA A 40 6.38 -2.26 5.51
C ALA A 40 7.56 -1.93 4.59
N GLY A 41 7.94 -0.65 4.56
CA GLY A 41 9.19 -0.23 3.93
C GLY A 41 9.13 -0.10 2.41
N GLU A 42 7.95 0.11 1.85
CA GLU A 42 7.78 0.20 0.40
C GLU A 42 8.44 1.44 -0.19
N THR A 43 9.05 1.26 -1.34
CA THR A 43 9.63 2.35 -2.14
C THR A 43 9.06 2.29 -3.55
N MET A 44 9.14 3.41 -4.28
CA MET A 44 8.65 3.44 -5.66
C MET A 44 9.48 2.53 -6.55
N HIS A 45 8.83 1.63 -7.25
CA HIS A 45 9.46 0.70 -8.18
C HIS A 45 8.48 0.26 -9.27
N PRO A 46 8.98 -0.24 -10.42
CA PRO A 46 8.12 -0.84 -11.43
C PRO A 46 7.40 -2.08 -10.91
N ILE A 47 6.30 -2.42 -11.56
CA ILE A 47 5.62 -3.69 -11.30
C ILE A 47 6.53 -4.85 -11.70
N GLU A 48 6.72 -5.77 -10.78
CA GLU A 48 7.49 -6.99 -11.02
C GLU A 48 6.59 -8.02 -11.71
N ILE A 49 6.98 -8.43 -12.91
CA ILE A 49 6.26 -9.46 -13.66
C ILE A 49 7.01 -10.78 -13.50
N PRO A 50 6.35 -11.81 -12.94
CA PRO A 50 6.98 -13.11 -12.80
C PRO A 50 7.47 -13.67 -14.14
N ALA A 51 8.64 -14.31 -14.13
CA ALA A 51 9.27 -14.82 -15.34
C ALA A 51 8.37 -15.79 -16.14
N CYS A 52 7.51 -16.54 -15.45
CA CYS A 52 6.58 -17.47 -16.10
C CYS A 52 5.58 -16.80 -17.06
N TYR A 53 5.33 -15.50 -16.89
CA TYR A 53 4.43 -14.78 -17.80
C TYR A 53 5.08 -14.45 -19.14
N LYS A 54 6.40 -14.44 -19.23
CA LYS A 54 7.14 -14.10 -20.47
C LYS A 54 6.85 -15.06 -21.63
N GLU A 55 6.50 -16.27 -21.34
CA GLU A 55 6.16 -17.27 -22.37
C GLU A 55 4.85 -16.95 -23.08
N LYS A 56 3.90 -16.39 -22.35
CA LYS A 56 2.53 -16.18 -22.84
C LYS A 56 2.19 -14.74 -23.13
N PHE A 57 2.99 -13.80 -22.61
CA PHE A 57 2.74 -12.38 -22.71
C PHE A 57 3.95 -11.63 -23.20
N GLU A 58 3.70 -10.62 -24.03
CA GLU A 58 4.67 -9.62 -24.42
C GLU A 58 4.55 -8.44 -23.47
N PHE A 59 5.67 -7.95 -22.96
CA PHE A 59 5.74 -6.77 -22.11
C PHE A 59 5.73 -5.53 -23.02
N VAL A 60 4.66 -4.72 -22.92
CA VAL A 60 4.46 -3.60 -23.85
C VAL A 60 4.95 -2.29 -23.26
N HIS A 61 4.55 -1.96 -22.03
CA HIS A 61 4.79 -0.64 -21.45
C HIS A 61 4.65 -0.70 -19.94
N HIS A 62 5.36 0.20 -19.24
CA HIS A 62 5.15 0.43 -17.80
C HIS A 62 5.34 1.91 -17.49
N GLU A 63 4.70 2.35 -16.42
CA GLU A 63 4.85 3.69 -15.87
C GLU A 63 4.79 3.63 -14.36
N GLU A 64 5.53 4.53 -13.71
CA GLU A 64 5.49 4.76 -12.26
C GLU A 64 5.43 6.27 -12.02
N TRP A 65 4.61 6.67 -11.04
CA TRP A 65 4.50 8.08 -10.67
C TRP A 65 4.09 8.24 -9.22
N LYS A 66 4.42 9.37 -8.62
CA LYS A 66 3.99 9.72 -7.27
C LYS A 66 2.69 10.50 -7.33
N LEU A 67 1.85 10.30 -6.32
CA LEU A 67 0.60 11.03 -6.17
C LEU A 67 0.26 11.20 -4.69
N LYS A 68 -0.51 12.24 -4.40
CA LYS A 68 -1.04 12.47 -3.05
C LYS A 68 -2.46 11.94 -3.00
N VAL A 69 -2.75 11.13 -2.00
CA VAL A 69 -4.09 10.57 -1.77
C VAL A 69 -4.66 11.21 -0.52
N HIS A 70 -5.85 11.78 -0.63
CA HIS A 70 -6.51 12.50 0.45
C HIS A 70 -7.16 11.55 1.45
N PHE A 71 -6.95 11.81 2.73
CA PHE A 71 -7.55 11.07 3.84
C PHE A 71 -8.05 12.01 4.93
N THR A 72 -8.99 11.52 5.71
CA THR A 72 -9.26 12.02 7.05
C THR A 72 -8.50 11.15 8.05
N ARG A 73 -8.39 11.59 9.31
CA ARG A 73 -7.82 10.74 10.37
C ARG A 73 -8.53 9.39 10.44
N GLU A 74 -9.85 9.42 10.36
CA GLU A 74 -10.69 8.23 10.41
C GLU A 74 -10.47 7.28 9.23
N SER A 75 -10.44 7.81 8.01
CA SER A 75 -10.26 7.00 6.81
C SER A 75 -8.85 6.42 6.72
N TRP A 76 -7.84 7.17 7.14
CA TRP A 76 -6.47 6.65 7.20
C TRP A 76 -6.33 5.57 8.26
N ASN A 77 -6.91 5.78 9.44
CA ASN A 77 -6.95 4.75 10.48
C ASN A 77 -7.60 3.46 9.96
N GLY A 78 -8.73 3.58 9.26
CA GLY A 78 -9.41 2.42 8.65
C GLY A 78 -8.56 1.72 7.61
N ARG A 79 -7.83 2.48 6.79
CA ARG A 79 -6.92 1.92 5.79
C ARG A 79 -5.79 1.11 6.43
N MET A 80 -5.19 1.63 7.49
CA MET A 80 -4.14 0.93 8.21
C MET A 80 -4.66 -0.28 8.99
N LYS A 81 -5.85 -0.16 9.57
CA LYS A 81 -6.52 -1.26 10.29
C LYS A 81 -6.78 -2.45 9.37
N ALA A 82 -7.05 -2.19 8.09
CA ALA A 82 -7.33 -3.23 7.09
C ALA A 82 -6.07 -3.95 6.59
N CYS A 83 -4.87 -3.46 6.92
CA CYS A 83 -3.65 -4.11 6.46
C CYS A 83 -3.44 -5.45 7.20
N ARG A 84 -2.65 -6.35 6.58
CA ARG A 84 -2.41 -7.69 7.13
C ARG A 84 -1.72 -7.68 8.48
N GLY A 85 -0.90 -6.67 8.74
CA GLY A 85 -0.21 -6.52 10.02
C GLY A 85 -1.14 -6.27 11.20
N ILE A 86 -2.34 -5.79 10.95
CA ILE A 86 -3.34 -5.49 12.00
C ILE A 86 -4.55 -6.42 11.86
N GLY A 87 -5.36 -6.22 10.81
CA GLY A 87 -6.66 -6.89 10.70
C GLY A 87 -6.60 -8.41 10.60
N ALA A 88 -5.58 -8.95 9.96
CA ALA A 88 -5.42 -10.39 9.77
C ALA A 88 -4.49 -11.06 10.78
N SER A 89 -3.74 -10.30 11.58
CA SER A 89 -2.70 -10.83 12.46
C SER A 89 -2.98 -10.70 13.94
N LEU A 90 -3.78 -9.71 14.36
CA LEU A 90 -4.00 -9.40 15.77
C LEU A 90 -5.35 -9.92 16.28
N THR A 91 -5.41 -10.17 17.58
CA THR A 91 -6.67 -10.46 18.27
C THR A 91 -7.55 -9.21 18.30
N PRO A 92 -8.89 -9.33 18.49
CA PRO A 92 -9.76 -8.17 18.61
C PRO A 92 -9.32 -7.17 19.70
N GLU A 93 -8.82 -7.65 20.83
CA GLU A 93 -8.32 -6.80 21.90
C GLU A 93 -7.06 -6.04 21.49
N GLU A 94 -6.14 -6.71 20.82
CA GLU A 94 -4.93 -6.08 20.29
C GLU A 94 -5.25 -5.03 19.24
N ILE A 95 -6.24 -5.30 18.38
CA ILE A 95 -6.70 -4.33 17.37
C ILE A 95 -7.26 -3.07 18.06
N GLU A 96 -8.05 -3.23 19.10
CA GLU A 96 -8.59 -2.09 19.87
C GLU A 96 -7.47 -1.26 20.49
N ASN A 97 -6.46 -1.90 21.06
CA ASN A 97 -5.32 -1.22 21.65
C ASN A 97 -4.50 -0.47 20.58
N TRP A 98 -4.25 -1.13 19.46
CA TRP A 98 -3.55 -0.51 18.32
C TRP A 98 -4.34 0.71 17.81
N GLU A 99 -5.63 0.56 17.60
CA GLU A 99 -6.49 1.64 17.08
C GLU A 99 -6.49 2.86 17.99
N ARG A 100 -6.54 2.65 19.29
CA ARG A 100 -6.49 3.72 20.29
C ARG A 100 -5.19 4.49 20.20
N GLU A 101 -4.06 3.80 20.10
CA GLU A 101 -2.75 4.42 19.93
C GLU A 101 -2.62 5.13 18.58
N HIS A 102 -3.10 4.51 17.51
CA HIS A 102 -3.02 5.06 16.16
C HIS A 102 -3.84 6.35 16.04
N LEU A 103 -5.07 6.35 16.52
CA LEU A 103 -5.91 7.55 16.52
C LEU A 103 -5.30 8.67 17.37
N ARG A 104 -4.70 8.34 18.51
CA ARG A 104 -4.01 9.34 19.33
C ARG A 104 -2.80 9.91 18.58
N MET A 105 -2.01 9.08 17.95
CA MET A 105 -0.87 9.52 17.13
C MET A 105 -1.34 10.46 16.02
N LEU A 106 -2.44 10.13 15.35
CA LEU A 106 -2.99 10.98 14.29
C LEU A 106 -3.49 12.33 14.83
N ARG A 107 -4.15 12.34 15.99
CA ARG A 107 -4.59 13.61 16.61
C ARG A 107 -3.42 14.51 16.98
N GLU A 108 -2.30 13.93 17.40
CA GLU A 108 -1.11 14.68 17.81
C GLU A 108 -0.25 15.16 16.63
N ASN A 109 -0.28 14.47 15.49
CA ASN A 109 0.66 14.69 14.39
C ASN A 109 0.04 15.06 13.05
N ALA A 110 -1.26 14.88 12.87
CA ALA A 110 -1.94 15.17 11.61
C ALA A 110 -3.16 16.05 11.83
N PRO A 111 -3.48 16.95 10.87
CA PRO A 111 -4.77 17.66 10.89
C PRO A 111 -5.92 16.69 10.64
N GLU A 112 -7.17 17.18 10.73
CA GLU A 112 -8.36 16.35 10.47
C GLU A 112 -8.36 15.75 9.07
N GLU A 113 -7.86 16.50 8.10
CA GLU A 113 -7.73 16.08 6.71
C GLU A 113 -6.29 16.30 6.27
N PHE A 114 -5.73 15.36 5.54
CA PHE A 114 -4.36 15.41 5.08
C PHE A 114 -4.17 14.51 3.85
N ASP A 115 -3.10 14.76 3.12
CA ASP A 115 -2.69 13.92 2.00
C ASP A 115 -1.58 12.99 2.46
N VAL A 116 -1.60 11.76 1.95
CA VAL A 116 -0.52 10.79 2.12
C VAL A 116 0.13 10.55 0.78
N LEU A 117 1.45 10.67 0.72
CA LEU A 117 2.20 10.44 -0.51
C LEU A 117 2.21 8.95 -0.83
N HIS A 118 1.81 8.65 -2.04
CA HIS A 118 1.80 7.30 -2.61
C HIS A 118 2.62 7.27 -3.88
N PHE A 119 2.91 6.08 -4.36
CA PHE A 119 3.26 5.88 -5.76
C PHE A 119 2.24 4.96 -6.40
N ALA A 120 2.05 5.15 -7.69
CA ALA A 120 1.29 4.24 -8.51
C ALA A 120 2.23 3.64 -9.56
N ALA A 121 2.00 2.39 -9.89
CA ALA A 121 2.74 1.70 -10.94
C ALA A 121 1.76 0.97 -11.84
N MET A 122 2.05 0.94 -13.14
CA MET A 122 1.24 0.19 -14.07
C MET A 122 2.16 -0.55 -15.06
N ALA A 123 1.70 -1.71 -15.48
CA ALA A 123 2.34 -2.50 -16.53
C ALA A 123 1.27 -2.98 -17.51
N GLU A 124 1.56 -2.86 -18.79
CA GLU A 124 0.72 -3.37 -19.86
C GLU A 124 1.41 -4.58 -20.50
N LEU A 125 0.68 -5.68 -20.56
CA LEU A 125 1.11 -6.89 -21.22
C LEU A 125 0.11 -7.23 -22.33
N ARG A 126 0.63 -7.85 -23.41
CA ARG A 126 -0.20 -8.33 -24.51
C ARG A 126 -0.05 -9.83 -24.61
N LYS A 127 -1.17 -10.52 -24.72
CA LYS A 127 -1.14 -11.98 -24.91
C LYS A 127 -0.63 -12.31 -26.30
N LYS A 128 0.37 -13.17 -26.33
CA LYS A 128 0.92 -13.72 -27.57
C LYS A 128 -0.07 -14.60 -28.31
#